data_66c7d3059e31a6adba7e16cae039c8f2
#
_entry.id   66c7d3059e31a6adba7e16cae039c8f2
#
_cell.length_a   1.000
_cell.length_b   1.000
_cell.length_c   1.000
_cell.angle_alpha   90.00
_cell.angle_beta   90.00
_cell.angle_gamma   90.00
#
_symmetry.space_group_name_H-M   'P 1'
#
loop_
_entity.id
_entity.type
_entity.pdbx_description
1 polymer ?
#
loop_
_entity_poly.entity_id
_entity_poly.type
_entity_poly.pdbx_seq_one_letter_code
_entity_poly.pdbx_strand_id
1 'polypeptide(L)'
;MTKCVITAAGKGTRLLPFTKELPKEMMPIFCHNDNLKKVVPISQLIFEQMYEIGLREYCFIVGREKRSIEDHFTPDNLYLKELSDKNKKLISDFYKKIEKSHLTWINQHRPLGFGDAVRKSEKFIGTDDFIVHAGDAAIIGKNIHPIKQFLNLVKKNKEIDCIFLCKEILDNKRFGVPEIEKISKSVFKVTNVEEKPVNPKSNLAILPMYYFKPNIFKYLKKIKPGKNGEYQLTDAIQEMIKNNRTVIAIKIDSKEKDIDVGTVESYKHSLDISYKLT
;
A
#
# COMPACT_ATOMS: atom_id res chain seq x y z
N MET A 1 -9.95 15.78 5.47
CA MET A 1 -9.84 14.44 6.11
C MET A 1 -8.84 13.62 5.32
N THR A 2 -8.08 12.69 5.90
CA THR A 2 -7.16 11.86 5.09
C THR A 2 -7.84 10.55 4.75
N LYS A 3 -7.96 10.25 3.46
CA LYS A 3 -8.56 9.02 2.93
C LYS A 3 -7.48 7.97 2.63
N CYS A 4 -7.88 6.72 2.40
CA CYS A 4 -6.97 5.63 2.05
C CYS A 4 -7.41 4.96 0.75
N VAL A 5 -6.49 4.78 -0.18
CA VAL A 5 -6.68 4.02 -1.41
C VAL A 5 -5.84 2.76 -1.34
N ILE A 6 -6.47 1.60 -1.39
CA ILE A 6 -5.79 0.30 -1.41
C ILE A 6 -5.94 -0.29 -2.81
N THR A 7 -4.83 -0.53 -3.50
CA THR A 7 -4.87 -1.05 -4.87
C THR A 7 -4.74 -2.56 -4.88
N ALA A 8 -5.72 -3.25 -5.45
CA ALA A 8 -5.84 -4.70 -5.51
C ALA A 8 -6.27 -5.21 -6.90
N ALA A 9 -5.95 -4.47 -7.97
CA ALA A 9 -6.40 -4.79 -9.33
C ALA A 9 -5.39 -5.60 -10.17
N GLY A 10 -4.21 -5.91 -9.61
CA GLY A 10 -3.16 -6.65 -10.32
C GLY A 10 -3.53 -8.11 -10.57
N LYS A 11 -3.10 -8.67 -11.72
CA LYS A 11 -3.38 -10.06 -12.12
C LYS A 11 -2.63 -11.13 -11.32
N GLY A 12 -1.54 -10.77 -10.62
CA GLY A 12 -0.77 -11.72 -9.82
C GLY A 12 -0.04 -12.81 -10.62
N THR A 13 0.23 -12.61 -11.90
CA THR A 13 0.75 -13.65 -12.82
C THR A 13 2.04 -14.34 -12.37
N ARG A 14 2.83 -13.71 -11.51
CA ARG A 14 4.07 -14.31 -10.94
C ARG A 14 3.81 -15.38 -9.88
N LEU A 15 2.57 -15.54 -9.45
CA LEU A 15 2.12 -16.50 -8.42
C LEU A 15 1.17 -17.56 -8.99
N LEU A 16 1.09 -17.66 -10.32
CA LEU A 16 0.35 -18.75 -10.95
C LEU A 16 0.97 -20.11 -10.57
N PRO A 17 0.14 -21.17 -10.41
CA PRO A 17 -1.30 -21.23 -10.70
C PRO A 17 -2.21 -20.71 -9.57
N PHE A 18 -1.71 -20.43 -8.36
CA PHE A 18 -2.54 -20.01 -7.21
C PHE A 18 -3.45 -18.80 -7.53
N THR A 19 -2.88 -17.78 -8.14
CA THR A 19 -3.60 -16.52 -8.44
C THR A 19 -4.51 -16.58 -9.66
N LYS A 20 -4.73 -17.78 -10.24
CA LYS A 20 -5.77 -17.99 -11.26
C LYS A 20 -7.15 -17.69 -10.70
N GLU A 21 -7.44 -18.16 -9.48
CA GLU A 21 -8.76 -18.04 -8.84
C GLU A 21 -8.74 -17.13 -7.60
N LEU A 22 -7.61 -17.06 -6.89
CA LEU A 22 -7.50 -16.30 -5.65
C LEU A 22 -6.62 -15.06 -5.83
N PRO A 23 -7.07 -13.88 -5.39
CA PRO A 23 -6.24 -12.69 -5.38
C PRO A 23 -5.00 -12.85 -4.49
N LYS A 24 -3.85 -12.35 -4.95
CA LYS A 24 -2.64 -12.32 -4.10
C LYS A 24 -2.86 -11.53 -2.80
N GLU A 25 -3.76 -10.57 -2.82
CA GLU A 25 -4.16 -9.77 -1.66
C GLU A 25 -4.89 -10.60 -0.58
N MET A 26 -5.32 -11.80 -0.94
CA MET A 26 -5.89 -12.79 0.00
C MET A 26 -4.87 -13.81 0.50
N MET A 27 -3.59 -13.70 0.12
CA MET A 27 -2.56 -14.60 0.63
C MET A 27 -2.38 -14.43 2.14
N PRO A 28 -2.33 -15.56 2.88
CA PRO A 28 -2.27 -15.56 4.34
C PRO A 28 -0.91 -15.07 4.86
N ILE A 29 -0.95 -14.26 5.91
CA ILE A 29 0.22 -13.75 6.63
C ILE A 29 -0.02 -13.97 8.12
N PHE A 30 1.04 -14.28 8.86
CA PHE A 30 0.99 -14.36 10.32
C PHE A 30 0.95 -12.96 10.93
N CYS A 31 0.09 -12.79 11.92
CA CYS A 31 0.03 -11.57 12.72
C CYS A 31 -0.36 -11.90 14.16
N HIS A 32 -0.19 -10.92 15.04
CA HIS A 32 -0.43 -11.07 16.48
C HIS A 32 -1.56 -10.12 16.90
N ASN A 33 -2.41 -10.59 17.78
CA ASN A 33 -3.33 -9.74 18.50
C ASN A 33 -3.44 -10.29 19.93
N ASP A 34 -3.20 -9.45 20.94
CA ASP A 34 -3.32 -9.81 22.37
C ASP A 34 -2.64 -11.15 22.73
N ASN A 35 -1.39 -11.36 22.33
CA ASN A 35 -0.61 -12.58 22.52
C ASN A 35 -1.15 -13.83 21.78
N LEU A 36 -2.10 -13.68 20.86
CA LEU A 36 -2.59 -14.77 20.03
C LEU A 36 -2.06 -14.65 18.61
N LYS A 37 -1.33 -15.69 18.17
CA LYS A 37 -0.93 -15.81 16.76
C LYS A 37 -2.16 -16.12 15.92
N LYS A 38 -2.38 -15.37 14.87
CA LYS A 38 -3.46 -15.59 13.89
C LYS A 38 -2.93 -15.50 12.47
N VAL A 39 -3.68 -16.06 11.55
CA VAL A 39 -3.43 -15.95 10.12
C VAL A 39 -4.53 -15.10 9.52
N VAL A 40 -4.14 -14.07 8.78
CA VAL A 40 -5.07 -13.18 8.10
C VAL A 40 -4.64 -12.95 6.65
N PRO A 41 -5.54 -12.60 5.73
CA PRO A 41 -5.14 -12.09 4.43
C PRO A 41 -4.29 -10.83 4.58
N ILE A 42 -3.29 -10.65 3.70
CA ILE A 42 -2.45 -9.45 3.76
C ILE A 42 -3.27 -8.16 3.61
N SER A 43 -4.36 -8.18 2.83
CA SER A 43 -5.28 -7.04 2.69
C SER A 43 -5.96 -6.65 4.02
N GLN A 44 -6.31 -7.64 4.86
CA GLN A 44 -6.83 -7.38 6.21
C GLN A 44 -5.76 -6.75 7.11
N LEU A 45 -4.53 -7.27 7.08
CA LEU A 45 -3.42 -6.71 7.84
C LEU A 45 -3.22 -5.23 7.48
N ILE A 46 -3.20 -4.90 6.19
CA ILE A 46 -3.07 -3.52 5.70
C ILE A 46 -4.22 -2.64 6.19
N PHE A 47 -5.45 -3.10 6.05
CA PHE A 47 -6.63 -2.35 6.52
C PHE A 47 -6.56 -2.08 8.03
N GLU A 48 -6.25 -3.10 8.84
CA GLU A 48 -6.13 -2.96 10.29
C GLU A 48 -5.02 -1.97 10.67
N GLN A 49 -3.85 -2.02 10.00
CA GLN A 49 -2.77 -1.05 10.21
C GLN A 49 -3.21 0.38 9.89
N MET A 50 -3.93 0.58 8.79
CA MET A 50 -4.45 1.90 8.40
C MET A 50 -5.56 2.37 9.37
N TYR A 51 -6.38 1.45 9.88
CA TYR A 51 -7.39 1.74 10.89
C TYR A 51 -6.75 2.22 12.21
N GLU A 52 -5.67 1.57 12.66
CA GLU A 52 -4.96 1.90 13.91
C GLU A 52 -4.27 3.28 13.85
N ILE A 53 -3.87 3.74 12.67
CA ILE A 53 -3.35 5.11 12.52
C ILE A 53 -4.44 6.18 12.36
N GLY A 54 -5.73 5.78 12.43
CA GLY A 54 -6.87 6.68 12.49
C GLY A 54 -7.62 6.90 11.17
N LEU A 55 -7.31 6.15 10.10
CA LEU A 55 -8.05 6.25 8.84
C LEU A 55 -9.39 5.50 8.94
N ARG A 56 -10.43 6.04 8.28
CA ARG A 56 -11.79 5.48 8.30
C ARG A 56 -12.47 5.48 6.94
N GLU A 57 -11.95 6.22 5.98
CA GLU A 57 -12.46 6.33 4.61
C GLU A 57 -11.56 5.55 3.67
N TYR A 58 -12.03 4.46 3.10
CA TYR A 58 -11.24 3.55 2.28
C TYR A 58 -11.83 3.40 0.87
N CYS A 59 -10.95 3.36 -0.12
CA CYS A 59 -11.28 3.00 -1.49
C CYS A 59 -10.40 1.83 -1.94
N PHE A 60 -11.01 0.70 -2.17
CA PHE A 60 -10.36 -0.45 -2.78
C PHE A 60 -10.46 -0.35 -4.29
N ILE A 61 -9.33 -0.31 -4.99
CA ILE A 61 -9.30 -0.41 -6.45
C ILE A 61 -9.09 -1.87 -6.80
N VAL A 62 -10.17 -2.51 -7.26
CA VAL A 62 -10.21 -3.95 -7.57
C VAL A 62 -10.30 -4.20 -9.07
N GLY A 63 -9.82 -5.35 -9.51
CA GLY A 63 -10.02 -5.83 -10.88
C GLY A 63 -11.10 -6.90 -10.95
N ARG A 64 -11.30 -7.45 -12.13
CA ARG A 64 -12.09 -8.65 -12.31
C ARG A 64 -11.52 -9.79 -11.46
N GLU A 65 -12.39 -10.69 -10.96
CA GLU A 65 -11.97 -11.88 -10.17
C GLU A 65 -11.43 -11.57 -8.77
N LYS A 66 -11.78 -10.40 -8.22
CA LYS A 66 -11.36 -9.96 -6.86
C LYS A 66 -12.48 -10.07 -5.82
N ARG A 67 -13.55 -10.83 -6.14
CA ARG A 67 -14.74 -10.91 -5.29
C ARG A 67 -14.46 -11.44 -3.87
N SER A 68 -13.51 -12.36 -3.73
CA SER A 68 -13.13 -12.86 -2.41
C SER A 68 -12.57 -11.77 -1.47
N ILE A 69 -12.04 -10.66 -2.01
CA ILE A 69 -11.65 -9.51 -1.18
C ILE A 69 -12.91 -8.80 -0.68
N GLU A 70 -13.87 -8.52 -1.56
CA GLU A 70 -15.13 -7.87 -1.20
C GLU A 70 -15.90 -8.70 -0.17
N ASP A 71 -16.02 -10.02 -0.39
CA ASP A 71 -16.67 -10.95 0.52
C ASP A 71 -15.97 -10.95 1.91
N HIS A 72 -14.63 -10.96 1.94
CA HIS A 72 -13.87 -10.93 3.19
C HIS A 72 -14.11 -9.65 4.01
N PHE A 73 -14.32 -8.52 3.34
CA PHE A 73 -14.62 -7.22 3.96
C PHE A 73 -16.13 -6.97 4.14
N THR A 74 -16.96 -7.96 3.95
CA THR A 74 -18.41 -7.91 4.20
C THR A 74 -18.72 -8.71 5.46
N PRO A 75 -19.13 -8.07 6.59
CA PRO A 75 -19.46 -8.77 7.83
C PRO A 75 -20.60 -9.77 7.64
N ASP A 76 -20.39 -11.02 8.07
CA ASP A 76 -21.41 -12.07 8.13
C ASP A 76 -21.78 -12.36 9.59
N ASN A 77 -22.83 -11.72 10.05
CA ASN A 77 -23.31 -11.85 11.44
C ASN A 77 -24.02 -13.20 11.69
N LEU A 78 -24.49 -13.91 10.65
CA LEU A 78 -25.03 -15.26 10.79
C LEU A 78 -23.92 -16.26 11.05
N TYR A 79 -22.87 -16.20 10.26
CA TYR A 79 -21.67 -17.00 10.47
C TYR A 79 -21.08 -16.83 11.88
N LEU A 80 -21.05 -15.58 12.40
CA LEU A 80 -20.58 -15.35 13.76
C LEU A 80 -21.37 -16.09 14.83
N LYS A 81 -22.71 -16.26 14.64
CA LYS A 81 -23.56 -16.96 15.63
C LYS A 81 -23.23 -18.45 15.74
N GLU A 82 -22.73 -19.05 14.67
CA GLU A 82 -22.40 -20.47 14.59
C GLU A 82 -21.02 -20.80 15.23
N LEU A 83 -20.17 -19.79 15.46
CA LEU A 83 -18.84 -19.98 15.97
C LEU A 83 -18.81 -20.15 17.50
N SER A 84 -17.81 -20.89 18.00
CA SER A 84 -17.46 -20.88 19.43
C SER A 84 -17.00 -19.48 19.88
N ASP A 85 -17.13 -19.16 21.17
CA ASP A 85 -16.76 -17.83 21.69
C ASP A 85 -15.29 -17.47 21.42
N LYS A 86 -14.39 -18.44 21.47
CA LYS A 86 -12.97 -18.29 21.09
C LYS A 86 -12.83 -17.81 19.65
N ASN A 87 -13.52 -18.45 18.72
CA ASN A 87 -13.44 -18.13 17.29
C ASN A 87 -14.18 -16.82 16.96
N LYS A 88 -15.31 -16.54 17.63
CA LYS A 88 -16.01 -15.26 17.54
C LYS A 88 -15.08 -14.10 17.83
N LYS A 89 -14.27 -14.20 18.88
CA LYS A 89 -13.32 -13.16 19.27
C LYS A 89 -12.28 -12.86 18.19
N LEU A 90 -11.87 -13.86 17.40
CA LEU A 90 -10.90 -13.68 16.30
C LEU A 90 -11.43 -12.80 15.16
N ILE A 91 -12.74 -12.86 14.90
CA ILE A 91 -13.37 -12.20 13.75
C ILE A 91 -14.11 -10.92 14.16
N SER A 92 -14.76 -10.91 15.32
CA SER A 92 -15.63 -9.80 15.73
C SER A 92 -14.91 -8.46 15.83
N ASP A 93 -13.64 -8.45 16.20
CA ASP A 93 -12.85 -7.22 16.26
C ASP A 93 -12.60 -6.63 14.86
N PHE A 94 -12.31 -7.48 13.88
CA PHE A 94 -12.19 -7.08 12.48
C PHE A 94 -13.53 -6.53 11.94
N TYR A 95 -14.66 -7.21 12.19
CA TYR A 95 -15.97 -6.74 11.77
C TYR A 95 -16.34 -5.39 12.38
N LYS A 96 -16.06 -5.17 13.67
CA LYS A 96 -16.24 -3.86 14.32
C LYS A 96 -15.43 -2.75 13.65
N LYS A 97 -14.22 -3.05 13.18
CA LYS A 97 -13.38 -2.08 12.45
C LYS A 97 -13.99 -1.76 11.09
N ILE A 98 -14.54 -2.75 10.38
CA ILE A 98 -15.26 -2.55 9.11
C ILE A 98 -16.50 -1.68 9.34
N GLU A 99 -17.35 -2.01 10.31
CA GLU A 99 -18.58 -1.27 10.63
C GLU A 99 -18.32 0.19 11.01
N LYS A 100 -17.15 0.49 11.57
CA LYS A 100 -16.70 1.86 11.92
C LYS A 100 -15.97 2.57 10.78
N SER A 101 -15.93 1.97 9.59
CA SER A 101 -15.24 2.49 8.41
C SER A 101 -16.20 2.61 7.23
N HIS A 102 -15.89 3.52 6.31
CA HIS A 102 -16.58 3.62 5.03
C HIS A 102 -15.72 2.96 3.94
N LEU A 103 -16.21 1.86 3.37
CA LEU A 103 -15.53 1.13 2.32
C LEU A 103 -16.19 1.42 0.97
N THR A 104 -15.40 1.86 0.01
CA THR A 104 -15.80 2.10 -1.38
C THR A 104 -15.03 1.17 -2.30
N TRP A 105 -15.71 0.57 -3.25
CA TRP A 105 -15.12 -0.34 -4.24
C TRP A 105 -15.17 0.31 -5.62
N ILE A 106 -14.01 0.42 -6.28
CA ILE A 106 -13.90 0.96 -7.63
C ILE A 106 -13.22 -0.05 -8.52
N ASN A 107 -13.85 -0.37 -9.64
CA ASN A 107 -13.34 -1.37 -10.57
C ASN A 107 -12.37 -0.74 -11.58
N GLN A 108 -11.16 -1.31 -11.66
CA GLN A 108 -10.22 -1.07 -12.75
C GLN A 108 -10.45 -2.11 -13.84
N HIS A 109 -11.22 -1.74 -14.88
CA HIS A 109 -11.65 -2.68 -15.95
C HIS A 109 -10.48 -3.29 -16.73
N ARG A 110 -9.37 -2.55 -16.86
CA ARG A 110 -8.15 -2.99 -17.53
C ARG A 110 -6.97 -2.73 -16.60
N PRO A 111 -6.06 -3.68 -16.40
CA PRO A 111 -4.89 -3.52 -15.54
C PRO A 111 -3.81 -2.68 -16.23
N LEU A 112 -4.07 -1.39 -16.39
CA LEU A 112 -3.21 -0.44 -17.08
C LEU A 112 -2.08 0.13 -16.20
N GLY A 113 -1.77 -0.53 -15.10
CA GLY A 113 -0.67 -0.15 -14.19
C GLY A 113 -1.13 0.53 -12.90
N PHE A 114 -0.17 0.74 -12.00
CA PHE A 114 -0.41 1.25 -10.66
C PHE A 114 -0.88 2.72 -10.66
N GLY A 115 -0.31 3.56 -11.55
CA GLY A 115 -0.75 4.94 -11.71
C GLY A 115 -2.19 5.06 -12.21
N ASP A 116 -2.64 4.16 -13.12
CA ASP A 116 -4.04 4.13 -13.55
C ASP A 116 -4.97 3.68 -12.42
N ALA A 117 -4.56 2.70 -11.60
CA ALA A 117 -5.33 2.29 -10.42
C ALA A 117 -5.56 3.48 -9.48
N VAL A 118 -4.51 4.24 -9.15
CA VAL A 118 -4.62 5.44 -8.33
C VAL A 118 -5.52 6.48 -8.99
N ARG A 119 -5.39 6.70 -10.30
CA ARG A 119 -6.23 7.67 -11.04
C ARG A 119 -7.72 7.38 -10.93
N LYS A 120 -8.13 6.10 -10.83
CA LYS A 120 -9.54 5.72 -10.66
C LYS A 120 -10.16 6.24 -9.37
N SER A 121 -9.37 6.51 -8.34
CA SER A 121 -9.86 7.02 -7.05
C SER A 121 -10.16 8.52 -7.04
N GLU A 122 -9.91 9.27 -8.11
CA GLU A 122 -10.01 10.74 -8.16
C GLU A 122 -11.36 11.26 -7.62
N LYS A 123 -12.48 10.68 -8.07
CA LYS A 123 -13.82 11.10 -7.61
C LYS A 123 -14.06 10.82 -6.14
N PHE A 124 -13.57 9.70 -5.62
CA PHE A 124 -13.64 9.37 -4.20
C PHE A 124 -12.82 10.33 -3.35
N ILE A 125 -11.62 10.65 -3.81
CA ILE A 125 -10.72 11.55 -3.08
C ILE A 125 -11.27 12.98 -3.05
N GLY A 126 -11.73 13.52 -4.18
CA GLY A 126 -12.17 14.90 -4.26
C GLY A 126 -11.04 15.88 -3.95
N THR A 127 -11.20 16.66 -2.89
CA THR A 127 -10.21 17.65 -2.43
C THR A 127 -9.40 17.21 -1.20
N ASP A 128 -9.63 16.00 -0.70
CA ASP A 128 -8.95 15.49 0.48
C ASP A 128 -7.54 14.98 0.17
N ASP A 129 -6.66 15.08 1.16
CA ASP A 129 -5.38 14.37 1.14
C ASP A 129 -5.60 12.86 1.33
N PHE A 130 -4.69 12.05 0.81
CA PHE A 130 -4.88 10.60 0.88
C PHE A 130 -3.59 9.80 0.94
N ILE A 131 -3.72 8.60 1.52
CA ILE A 131 -2.72 7.55 1.49
C ILE A 131 -3.02 6.62 0.32
N VAL A 132 -1.99 6.20 -0.40
CA VAL A 132 -2.04 5.09 -1.37
C VAL A 132 -1.22 3.94 -0.80
N HIS A 133 -1.81 2.76 -0.78
CA HIS A 133 -1.17 1.54 -0.31
C HIS A 133 -1.41 0.41 -1.32
N ALA A 134 -0.35 -0.27 -1.76
CA ALA A 134 -0.54 -1.49 -2.53
C ALA A 134 -1.11 -2.59 -1.64
N GLY A 135 -2.06 -3.37 -2.14
CA GLY A 135 -2.77 -4.40 -1.37
C GLY A 135 -1.99 -5.69 -1.13
N ASP A 136 -0.78 -5.79 -1.68
CA ASP A 136 0.08 -6.98 -1.66
C ASP A 136 1.43 -6.80 -0.97
N ALA A 137 1.64 -5.64 -0.34
CA ALA A 137 2.85 -5.35 0.42
C ALA A 137 2.49 -4.66 1.74
N ALA A 138 3.16 -4.97 2.84
CA ALA A 138 2.93 -4.36 4.15
C ALA A 138 4.24 -4.11 4.88
N ILE A 139 4.22 -3.28 5.92
CA ILE A 139 5.34 -3.12 6.85
C ILE A 139 4.94 -3.71 8.19
N ILE A 140 5.81 -4.56 8.75
CA ILE A 140 5.64 -5.10 10.09
C ILE A 140 6.84 -4.74 10.96
N GLY A 141 6.61 -4.61 12.26
CA GLY A 141 7.64 -4.26 13.24
C GLY A 141 7.03 -3.90 14.58
N LYS A 142 7.88 -3.60 15.55
CA LYS A 142 7.45 -3.24 16.92
C LYS A 142 7.09 -1.77 17.10
N ASN A 143 7.34 -0.95 16.09
CA ASN A 143 7.14 0.50 16.17
C ASN A 143 5.76 0.89 15.59
N ILE A 144 5.40 2.14 15.85
CA ILE A 144 4.25 2.77 15.19
C ILE A 144 4.47 2.73 13.67
N HIS A 145 3.44 2.32 12.93
CA HIS A 145 3.50 2.18 11.48
C HIS A 145 4.08 3.43 10.79
N PRO A 146 5.05 3.29 9.87
CA PRO A 146 5.77 4.42 9.26
C PRO A 146 4.87 5.47 8.60
N ILE A 147 3.71 5.08 8.07
CA ILE A 147 2.73 6.02 7.49
C ILE A 147 2.25 7.08 8.51
N LYS A 148 2.26 6.78 9.80
CA LYS A 148 1.96 7.80 10.82
C LYS A 148 2.97 8.96 10.80
N GLN A 149 4.21 8.70 10.39
CA GLN A 149 5.20 9.75 10.19
C GLN A 149 4.79 10.69 9.03
N PHE A 150 4.16 10.18 7.96
CA PHE A 150 3.63 11.03 6.87
C PHE A 150 2.65 12.06 7.42
N LEU A 151 1.65 11.58 8.17
CA LEU A 151 0.62 12.43 8.75
C LEU A 151 1.21 13.49 9.70
N ASN A 152 2.25 13.13 10.45
CA ASN A 152 2.94 14.06 11.35
C ASN A 152 3.76 15.10 10.56
N LEU A 153 4.43 14.70 9.48
CA LEU A 153 5.21 15.63 8.65
C LEU A 153 4.31 16.63 7.92
N VAL A 154 3.22 16.20 7.32
CA VAL A 154 2.31 17.10 6.60
C VAL A 154 1.54 18.04 7.54
N LYS A 155 1.31 17.66 8.81
CA LYS A 155 0.79 18.57 9.83
C LYS A 155 1.76 19.71 10.13
N LYS A 156 3.07 19.41 10.14
CA LYS A 156 4.15 20.38 10.43
C LYS A 156 4.53 21.23 9.21
N ASN A 157 4.44 20.65 8.01
CA ASN A 157 4.79 21.32 6.76
C ASN A 157 3.72 21.10 5.70
N LYS A 158 2.90 22.12 5.47
CA LYS A 158 1.80 22.12 4.51
C LYS A 158 2.24 22.19 3.05
N GLU A 159 3.52 22.48 2.78
CA GLU A 159 4.06 22.54 1.41
C GLU A 159 4.35 21.17 0.81
N ILE A 160 4.34 20.10 1.62
CA ILE A 160 4.57 18.74 1.15
C ILE A 160 3.38 18.28 0.29
N ASP A 161 3.67 17.90 -0.96
CA ASP A 161 2.68 17.40 -1.92
C ASP A 161 2.65 15.87 -2.01
N CYS A 162 3.81 15.21 -1.79
CA CYS A 162 3.95 13.77 -1.84
C CYS A 162 4.96 13.28 -0.79
N ILE A 163 4.67 12.16 -0.15
CA ILE A 163 5.63 11.39 0.65
C ILE A 163 5.55 9.93 0.23
N PHE A 164 6.67 9.24 0.18
CA PHE A 164 6.71 7.78 0.02
C PHE A 164 7.72 7.12 0.95
N LEU A 165 7.51 5.82 1.22
CA LEU A 165 8.49 4.99 1.91
C LEU A 165 9.56 4.50 0.94
N CYS A 166 10.77 4.33 1.43
CA CYS A 166 11.84 3.65 0.70
C CYS A 166 12.69 2.79 1.64
N LYS A 167 13.41 1.84 1.06
CA LYS A 167 14.41 1.03 1.74
C LYS A 167 15.67 0.88 0.90
N GLU A 168 16.79 0.53 1.53
CA GLU A 168 18.01 0.16 0.82
C GLU A 168 17.89 -1.26 0.27
N ILE A 169 18.22 -1.42 -1.01
CA ILE A 169 18.26 -2.72 -1.72
C ILE A 169 19.49 -2.74 -2.63
N LEU A 170 20.23 -3.84 -2.63
CA LEU A 170 21.41 -4.01 -3.49
C LEU A 170 21.04 -4.07 -4.98
N ASP A 171 19.98 -4.80 -5.33
CA ASP A 171 19.45 -4.85 -6.71
C ASP A 171 18.06 -4.21 -6.76
N ASN A 172 18.03 -2.91 -7.03
CA ASN A 172 16.81 -2.10 -7.07
C ASN A 172 16.29 -1.82 -8.50
N LYS A 173 16.87 -2.45 -9.53
CA LYS A 173 16.48 -2.24 -10.94
C LYS A 173 15.02 -2.56 -11.28
N ARG A 174 14.32 -3.26 -10.39
CA ARG A 174 12.90 -3.63 -10.56
C ARG A 174 11.93 -2.65 -9.87
N PHE A 175 12.44 -1.60 -9.24
CA PHE A 175 11.69 -0.65 -8.42
C PHE A 175 11.79 0.76 -9.00
N GLY A 176 10.93 1.65 -8.52
CA GLY A 176 11.19 3.08 -8.63
C GLY A 176 12.38 3.45 -7.76
N VAL A 177 13.31 4.20 -8.30
CA VAL A 177 14.57 4.59 -7.63
C VAL A 177 14.62 6.12 -7.48
N PRO A 178 14.65 6.66 -6.26
CA PRO A 178 14.76 8.09 -6.03
C PRO A 178 16.23 8.56 -5.98
N GLU A 179 16.50 9.77 -6.47
CA GLU A 179 17.66 10.58 -6.10
C GLU A 179 17.24 11.53 -4.97
N ILE A 180 18.07 11.67 -3.96
CA ILE A 180 17.67 12.31 -2.71
C ILE A 180 18.71 13.28 -2.16
N GLU A 181 18.24 14.32 -1.48
CA GLU A 181 19.02 15.21 -0.61
C GLU A 181 18.61 14.98 0.85
N LYS A 182 19.59 14.86 1.74
CA LYS A 182 19.35 14.57 3.16
C LYS A 182 18.74 15.77 3.87
N ILE A 183 17.59 15.56 4.55
CA ILE A 183 17.00 16.51 5.48
C ILE A 183 17.30 16.10 6.93
N SER A 184 17.10 14.80 7.26
CA SER A 184 17.40 14.25 8.58
C SER A 184 17.85 12.78 8.48
N LYS A 185 17.94 12.06 9.59
CA LYS A 185 18.40 10.66 9.62
C LYS A 185 17.62 9.74 8.69
N SER A 186 16.29 9.90 8.60
CA SER A 186 15.41 9.03 7.80
C SER A 186 14.52 9.80 6.82
N VAL A 187 14.63 11.13 6.73
CA VAL A 187 13.81 11.99 5.89
C VAL A 187 14.68 12.66 4.85
N PHE A 188 14.26 12.61 3.60
CA PHE A 188 15.00 13.10 2.45
C PHE A 188 14.09 13.89 1.52
N LYS A 189 14.60 14.96 0.92
CA LYS A 189 13.98 15.62 -0.22
C LYS A 189 14.27 14.80 -1.47
N VAL A 190 13.28 14.56 -2.30
CA VAL A 190 13.45 13.85 -3.57
C VAL A 190 13.71 14.88 -4.67
N THR A 191 14.81 14.71 -5.40
CA THR A 191 15.21 15.59 -6.49
C THR A 191 14.92 15.00 -7.87
N ASN A 192 14.87 13.67 -7.96
CA ASN A 192 14.53 12.93 -9.17
C ASN A 192 14.00 11.54 -8.80
N VAL A 193 13.22 10.93 -9.69
CA VAL A 193 12.77 9.55 -9.53
C VAL A 193 12.63 8.88 -10.90
N GLU A 194 13.09 7.64 -11.02
CA GLU A 194 13.02 6.86 -12.26
C GLU A 194 12.44 5.48 -12.00
N GLU A 195 11.50 5.04 -12.82
CA GLU A 195 10.90 3.70 -12.75
C GLU A 195 11.81 2.68 -13.44
N LYS A 196 12.24 1.66 -12.70
CA LYS A 196 13.04 0.54 -13.21
C LYS A 196 14.24 1.00 -14.05
N PRO A 197 15.14 1.84 -13.50
CA PRO A 197 16.27 2.37 -14.24
C PRO A 197 17.24 1.26 -14.64
N VAL A 198 17.87 1.39 -15.80
CA VAL A 198 18.94 0.50 -16.23
C VAL A 198 20.18 0.70 -15.34
N ASN A 199 20.50 1.96 -15.04
CA ASN A 199 21.61 2.37 -14.19
C ASN A 199 21.08 3.18 -13.01
N PRO A 200 20.72 2.51 -11.88
CA PRO A 200 20.21 3.19 -10.70
C PRO A 200 21.24 4.17 -10.12
N LYS A 201 20.82 5.40 -9.79
CA LYS A 201 21.68 6.44 -9.20
C LYS A 201 21.72 6.43 -7.67
N SER A 202 20.91 5.61 -7.05
CA SER A 202 20.95 5.37 -5.61
C SER A 202 20.69 3.88 -5.30
N ASN A 203 20.96 3.47 -4.07
CA ASN A 203 20.63 2.11 -3.58
C ASN A 203 19.23 2.02 -2.95
N LEU A 204 18.41 3.07 -3.09
CA LEU A 204 17.06 3.09 -2.54
C LEU A 204 16.05 2.52 -3.52
N ALA A 205 15.06 1.81 -2.98
CA ALA A 205 13.88 1.36 -3.70
C ALA A 205 12.62 1.94 -3.05
N ILE A 206 11.71 2.44 -3.86
CA ILE A 206 10.41 2.92 -3.40
C ILE A 206 9.57 1.73 -2.97
N LEU A 207 9.01 1.80 -1.76
CA LEU A 207 7.97 0.90 -1.28
C LEU A 207 6.60 1.46 -1.69
N PRO A 208 5.62 0.61 -2.02
CA PRO A 208 4.37 1.06 -2.62
C PRO A 208 3.37 1.62 -1.57
N MET A 209 3.82 2.57 -0.79
CA MET A 209 3.09 3.28 0.26
C MET A 209 3.37 4.77 0.16
N TYR A 210 2.32 5.56 -0.11
CA TYR A 210 2.45 6.97 -0.44
C TYR A 210 1.43 7.81 0.32
N TYR A 211 1.77 9.08 0.55
CA TYR A 211 0.83 10.15 0.83
C TYR A 211 0.83 11.10 -0.37
N PHE A 212 -0.35 11.59 -0.73
CA PHE A 212 -0.53 12.60 -1.76
C PHE A 212 -1.53 13.67 -1.35
N LYS A 213 -1.27 14.89 -1.83
CA LYS A 213 -2.33 15.88 -2.05
C LYS A 213 -3.08 15.56 -3.35
N PRO A 214 -4.34 15.99 -3.49
CA PRO A 214 -5.15 15.69 -4.69
C PRO A 214 -4.59 16.25 -5.99
N ASN A 215 -3.63 17.17 -5.94
CA ASN A 215 -2.96 17.71 -7.13
C ASN A 215 -2.23 16.65 -7.97
N ILE A 216 -1.90 15.47 -7.42
CA ILE A 216 -1.30 14.33 -8.16
C ILE A 216 -2.17 13.91 -9.35
N PHE A 217 -3.49 14.00 -9.28
CA PHE A 217 -4.39 13.61 -10.37
C PHE A 217 -4.18 14.42 -11.64
N LYS A 218 -3.75 15.69 -11.52
CA LYS A 218 -3.35 16.51 -12.66
C LYS A 218 -2.16 15.90 -13.42
N TYR A 219 -1.22 15.31 -12.72
CA TYR A 219 -0.04 14.67 -13.31
C TYR A 219 -0.36 13.29 -13.85
N LEU A 220 -1.14 12.49 -13.11
CA LEU A 220 -1.63 11.17 -13.56
C LEU A 220 -2.42 11.24 -14.88
N LYS A 221 -3.05 12.36 -15.19
CA LYS A 221 -3.76 12.58 -16.47
C LYS A 221 -2.81 12.91 -17.63
N LYS A 222 -1.59 13.36 -17.34
CA LYS A 222 -0.61 13.82 -18.34
C LYS A 222 0.42 12.76 -18.74
N ILE A 223 0.72 11.80 -17.85
CA ILE A 223 1.67 10.75 -18.15
C ILE A 223 1.17 9.86 -19.28
N LYS A 224 2.12 9.31 -20.05
CA LYS A 224 1.87 8.34 -21.11
C LYS A 224 2.19 6.93 -20.57
N PRO A 225 1.62 5.88 -21.16
CA PRO A 225 2.04 4.52 -20.84
C PRO A 225 3.54 4.36 -21.07
N GLY A 226 4.26 3.83 -20.06
CA GLY A 226 5.67 3.51 -20.13
C GLY A 226 5.93 2.16 -20.80
N LYS A 227 7.07 1.55 -20.49
CA LYS A 227 7.38 0.18 -20.91
C LYS A 227 6.24 -0.77 -20.51
N ASN A 228 5.86 -1.69 -21.38
CA ASN A 228 4.74 -2.63 -21.21
C ASN A 228 3.32 -2.02 -21.24
N GLY A 229 3.14 -0.77 -21.67
CA GLY A 229 1.82 -0.13 -21.77
C GLY A 229 1.19 0.26 -20.43
N GLU A 230 1.95 0.27 -19.35
CA GLU A 230 1.47 0.61 -18.00
C GLU A 230 1.71 2.09 -17.67
N TYR A 231 0.72 2.71 -17.03
CA TYR A 231 0.85 4.03 -16.43
C TYR A 231 1.55 3.89 -15.06
N GLN A 232 2.79 4.35 -14.97
CA GLN A 232 3.58 4.24 -13.75
C GLN A 232 3.29 5.43 -12.82
N LEU A 233 3.06 5.16 -11.53
CA LEU A 233 2.88 6.22 -10.53
C LEU A 233 4.17 7.05 -10.37
N THR A 234 5.30 6.40 -10.50
CA THR A 234 6.64 7.02 -10.43
C THR A 234 6.82 8.12 -11.49
N ASP A 235 6.28 7.92 -12.72
CA ASP A 235 6.34 8.95 -13.77
C ASP A 235 5.52 10.19 -13.39
N ALA A 236 4.36 10.01 -12.74
CA ALA A 236 3.59 11.14 -12.25
C ALA A 236 4.29 11.90 -11.13
N ILE A 237 4.98 11.19 -10.23
CA ILE A 237 5.80 11.81 -9.17
C ILE A 237 6.96 12.58 -9.82
N GLN A 238 7.60 12.05 -10.85
CA GLN A 238 8.65 12.75 -11.58
C GLN A 238 8.13 14.04 -12.21
N GLU A 239 6.94 14.03 -12.79
CA GLU A 239 6.30 15.26 -13.31
C GLU A 239 5.95 16.26 -12.20
N MET A 240 5.61 15.81 -10.99
CA MET A 240 5.45 16.68 -9.82
C MET A 240 6.77 17.40 -9.50
N ILE A 241 7.87 16.66 -9.43
CA ILE A 241 9.21 17.21 -9.12
C ILE A 241 9.60 18.27 -10.17
N LYS A 242 9.45 17.96 -11.47
CA LYS A 242 9.73 18.92 -12.56
C LYS A 242 8.89 20.20 -12.47
N ASN A 243 7.72 20.13 -11.85
CA ASN A 243 6.83 21.27 -11.62
C ASN A 243 7.01 21.88 -10.22
N ASN A 244 8.18 21.73 -9.60
CA ASN A 244 8.56 22.29 -8.31
C ASN A 244 7.62 21.92 -7.16
N ARG A 245 7.04 20.68 -7.19
CA ARG A 245 6.27 20.15 -6.07
C ARG A 245 7.19 19.51 -5.05
N THR A 246 6.86 19.66 -3.77
CA THR A 246 7.66 19.12 -2.68
C THR A 246 7.38 17.64 -2.50
N VAL A 247 8.39 16.81 -2.83
CA VAL A 247 8.35 15.35 -2.67
C VAL A 247 9.36 14.91 -1.63
N ILE A 248 8.93 14.09 -0.67
CA ILE A 248 9.72 13.60 0.45
C ILE A 248 9.79 12.07 0.40
N ALA A 249 10.97 11.52 0.67
CA ALA A 249 11.17 10.10 0.92
C ALA A 249 11.45 9.86 2.40
N ILE A 250 10.83 8.81 2.97
CA ILE A 250 11.14 8.33 4.32
C ILE A 250 11.74 6.94 4.21
N LYS A 251 12.97 6.78 4.69
CA LYS A 251 13.62 5.47 4.78
C LYS A 251 13.10 4.73 6.02
N ILE A 252 12.60 3.51 5.83
CA ILE A 252 12.17 2.65 6.95
C ILE A 252 13.35 2.30 7.86
N ASP A 253 13.07 2.11 9.14
CA ASP A 253 14.06 1.69 10.13
C ASP A 253 14.44 0.22 9.93
N SER A 254 15.64 -0.18 10.36
CA SER A 254 16.10 -1.58 10.30
C SER A 254 15.25 -2.56 11.10
N LYS A 255 14.49 -2.07 12.08
CA LYS A 255 13.55 -2.85 12.92
C LYS A 255 12.21 -3.08 12.21
N GLU A 256 11.94 -2.33 11.17
CA GLU A 256 10.75 -2.48 10.32
C GLU A 256 11.09 -3.42 9.16
N LYS A 257 10.20 -4.36 8.88
CA LYS A 257 10.36 -5.35 7.82
C LYS A 257 9.23 -5.17 6.82
N ASP A 258 9.59 -5.07 5.56
CA ASP A 258 8.61 -5.13 4.49
C ASP A 258 8.21 -6.58 4.21
N ILE A 259 6.93 -6.77 4.05
CA ILE A 259 6.29 -8.00 3.58
C ILE A 259 5.82 -7.74 2.15
N ASP A 260 6.16 -8.64 1.24
CA ASP A 260 5.72 -8.61 -0.16
C ASP A 260 5.27 -10.00 -0.56
N VAL A 261 4.07 -10.10 -1.11
CA VAL A 261 3.50 -11.36 -1.60
C VAL A 261 3.45 -11.38 -3.13
N GLY A 262 4.34 -10.68 -3.80
CA GLY A 262 4.35 -10.53 -5.25
C GLY A 262 5.04 -11.65 -6.05
N THR A 263 5.89 -12.48 -5.41
CA THR A 263 6.56 -13.65 -6.02
C THR A 263 6.61 -14.81 -5.02
N VAL A 264 6.94 -16.01 -5.49
CA VAL A 264 7.06 -17.20 -4.63
C VAL A 264 8.13 -16.98 -3.56
N GLU A 265 9.29 -16.43 -3.94
CA GLU A 265 10.43 -16.18 -3.05
C GLU A 265 10.11 -15.10 -2.01
N SER A 266 9.52 -13.97 -2.44
CA SER A 266 9.13 -12.90 -1.53
C SER A 266 8.02 -13.35 -0.58
N TYR A 267 7.09 -14.17 -1.05
CA TYR A 267 6.04 -14.73 -0.21
C TYR A 267 6.59 -15.67 0.86
N LYS A 268 7.46 -16.62 0.49
CA LYS A 268 8.12 -17.49 1.47
C LYS A 268 8.86 -16.66 2.53
N HIS A 269 9.64 -15.68 2.10
CA HIS A 269 10.36 -14.78 3.00
C HIS A 269 9.41 -14.02 3.94
N SER A 270 8.28 -13.54 3.42
CA SER A 270 7.24 -12.85 4.17
C SER A 270 6.61 -13.74 5.23
N LEU A 271 6.36 -15.02 4.93
CA LEU A 271 5.87 -15.99 5.91
C LEU A 271 6.90 -16.21 7.03
N ASP A 272 8.17 -16.41 6.68
CA ASP A 272 9.24 -16.63 7.65
C ASP A 272 9.40 -15.43 8.61
N ILE A 273 9.38 -14.21 8.08
CA ILE A 273 9.49 -12.97 8.87
C ILE A 273 8.25 -12.77 9.74
N SER A 274 7.07 -12.85 9.15
CA SER A 274 5.82 -12.63 9.87
C SER A 274 5.66 -13.62 11.01
N TYR A 275 5.99 -14.91 10.80
CA TYR A 275 5.96 -15.92 11.85
C TYR A 275 6.95 -15.66 13.00
N LYS A 276 8.16 -15.18 12.69
CA LYS A 276 9.19 -14.88 13.70
C LYS A 276 8.86 -13.64 14.54
N LEU A 277 8.12 -12.69 13.97
CA LEU A 277 7.74 -11.45 14.66
C LEU A 277 6.43 -11.58 15.45
N THR A 278 5.71 -12.69 15.27
CA THR A 278 4.53 -13.09 16.03
C THR A 278 4.87 -14.21 17.01
#